data_31301d00dae173e03c2f443ae37becc2
#
_entry.id   31301d00dae173e03c2f443ae37becc2
#
_cell.length_a   1.000
_cell.length_b   1.000
_cell.length_c   1.000
_cell.angle_alpha   90.00
_cell.angle_beta   90.00
_cell.angle_gamma   90.00
#
_symmetry.space_group_name_H-M   'P 1'
#
loop_
_entity.id
_entity.type
_entity.pdbx_description
1 polymer ?
#
loop_
_entity_poly.entity_id
_entity_poly.type
_entity_poly.pdbx_seq_one_letter_code
_entity_poly.pdbx_strand_id
1 'polypeptide(L)' 'MSDRSDDQLVTHLSHWLTRQIGNDELLRKVQEIGTDELAPGGRTAVEELVVQLRAAAPGERAQLEVAVREAVETLVYGD' A
#
# COMPACT_ATOMS: atom_id res chain seq x y z
N MET A 1 -8.55 -9.77 18.79
CA MET A 1 -7.61 -9.03 17.97
C MET A 1 -8.24 -8.69 16.65
N SER A 2 -8.23 -7.44 16.35
CA SER A 2 -8.85 -7.01 15.12
C SER A 2 -7.82 -7.04 13.99
N ASP A 3 -8.09 -7.86 12.98
CA ASP A 3 -7.33 -7.79 11.75
C ASP A 3 -7.90 -6.64 10.93
N ARG A 4 -7.55 -5.44 11.34
CA ARG A 4 -8.05 -4.26 10.65
C ARG A 4 -7.40 -4.16 9.29
N SER A 5 -8.16 -3.61 8.33
CA SER A 5 -7.66 -3.46 6.97
C SER A 5 -6.39 -2.63 6.92
N ASP A 6 -6.31 -1.57 7.73
CA ASP A 6 -5.12 -0.74 7.76
C ASP A 6 -3.90 -1.52 8.25
N ASP A 7 -4.05 -2.37 9.27
CA ASP A 7 -2.95 -3.19 9.78
C ASP A 7 -2.49 -4.20 8.73
N GLN A 8 -3.44 -4.83 8.04
CA GLN A 8 -3.08 -5.79 6.98
C GLN A 8 -2.35 -5.10 5.85
N LEU A 9 -2.81 -3.92 5.44
CA LEU A 9 -2.15 -3.17 4.39
C LEU A 9 -0.73 -2.77 4.80
N VAL A 10 -0.56 -2.27 6.02
CA VAL A 10 0.78 -1.91 6.51
C VAL A 10 1.71 -3.12 6.47
N THR A 11 1.21 -4.29 6.86
CA THR A 11 2.02 -5.51 6.84
C THR A 11 2.50 -5.83 5.42
N HIS A 12 1.59 -5.80 4.44
CA HIS A 12 1.97 -6.12 3.06
C HIS A 12 2.86 -5.05 2.47
N LEU A 13 2.60 -3.78 2.76
CA LEU A 13 3.45 -2.70 2.28
C LEU A 13 4.87 -2.83 2.85
N SER A 14 4.97 -3.23 4.12
CA SER A 14 6.28 -3.46 4.74
C SER A 14 7.01 -4.61 4.08
N HIS A 15 6.31 -5.70 3.75
CA HIS A 15 6.92 -6.83 3.05
C HIS A 15 7.45 -6.40 1.69
N TRP A 16 6.72 -5.53 1.00
CA TRP A 16 7.19 -5.02 -0.28
C TRP A 16 8.44 -4.16 -0.11
N LEU A 17 8.48 -3.32 0.93
CA LEU A 17 9.64 -2.46 1.21
C LEU A 17 10.88 -3.28 1.49
N THR A 18 10.74 -4.43 2.13
CA THR A 18 11.86 -5.33 2.44
C THR A 18 12.12 -6.34 1.33
N ARG A 19 11.47 -6.18 0.18
CA ARG A 19 11.66 -7.02 -1.02
C ARG A 19 11.22 -8.46 -0.82
N GLN A 20 10.30 -8.71 0.10
CA GLN A 20 9.74 -10.04 0.31
C GLN A 20 8.67 -10.38 -0.71
N ILE A 21 8.00 -9.36 -1.26
CA ILE A 21 7.01 -9.55 -2.31
C ILE A 21 7.26 -8.54 -3.42
N GLY A 22 6.81 -8.86 -4.63
CA GLY A 22 6.94 -7.97 -5.77
C GLY A 22 5.73 -7.08 -5.98
N ASN A 23 5.79 -6.27 -7.05
CA ASN A 23 4.73 -5.31 -7.35
C ASN A 23 3.39 -5.98 -7.62
N ASP A 24 3.41 -7.06 -8.41
CA ASP A 24 2.17 -7.76 -8.76
C ASP A 24 1.51 -8.36 -7.54
N GLU A 25 2.30 -8.93 -6.65
CA GLU A 25 1.75 -9.53 -5.44
C GLU A 25 1.20 -8.46 -4.51
N LEU A 26 1.92 -7.35 -4.36
CA LEU A 26 1.43 -6.26 -3.53
C LEU A 26 0.11 -5.72 -4.07
N LEU A 27 0.03 -5.50 -5.38
CA LEU A 27 -1.19 -4.99 -5.98
C LEU A 27 -2.36 -5.93 -5.71
N ARG A 28 -2.15 -7.24 -5.87
CA ARG A 28 -3.19 -8.21 -5.61
C ARG A 28 -3.65 -8.18 -4.16
N LYS A 29 -2.70 -8.12 -3.23
CA LYS A 29 -3.03 -8.08 -1.80
C LYS A 29 -3.82 -6.83 -1.44
N VAL A 30 -3.41 -5.68 -1.97
CA VAL A 30 -4.12 -4.43 -1.71
C VAL A 30 -5.54 -4.51 -2.25
N GLN A 31 -5.72 -5.06 -3.44
CA GLN A 31 -7.04 -5.19 -4.03
C GLN A 31 -7.92 -6.17 -3.26
N GLU A 32 -7.34 -7.24 -2.73
CA GLU A 32 -8.10 -8.21 -1.94
C GLU A 32 -8.61 -7.60 -0.64
N ILE A 33 -7.78 -6.79 0.00
CA ILE A 33 -8.15 -6.16 1.27
C ILE A 33 -9.16 -5.03 1.01
N GLY A 34 -8.93 -4.25 -0.03
CA GLY A 34 -9.80 -3.13 -0.37
C GLY A 34 -9.53 -1.90 0.48
N THR A 35 -10.31 -0.85 0.24
CA THR A 35 -10.12 0.43 0.94
C THR A 35 -11.37 0.89 1.67
N ASP A 36 -12.42 0.08 1.69
CA ASP A 36 -13.73 0.51 2.19
C ASP A 36 -13.70 0.85 3.68
N GLU A 37 -12.85 0.18 4.43
CA GLU A 37 -12.79 0.37 5.88
C GLU A 37 -11.74 1.38 6.30
N LEU A 38 -11.04 1.99 5.34
CA LEU A 38 -9.98 2.94 5.65
C LEU A 38 -10.56 4.34 5.89
N ALA A 39 -9.86 5.11 6.72
CA ALA A 39 -10.15 6.54 6.85
C ALA A 39 -9.91 7.23 5.50
N PRO A 40 -10.55 8.40 5.25
CA PRO A 40 -10.45 9.04 3.93
C PRO A 40 -9.03 9.30 3.47
N GLY A 41 -8.14 9.75 4.37
CA GLY A 41 -6.75 9.98 4.00
C GLY A 41 -6.02 8.71 3.60
N GLY A 42 -6.23 7.63 4.37
CA GLY A 42 -5.64 6.35 4.05
C GLY A 42 -6.18 5.77 2.76
N ARG A 43 -7.49 5.92 2.54
CA ARG A 43 -8.10 5.45 1.29
C ARG A 43 -7.48 6.15 0.09
N THR A 44 -7.34 7.47 0.14
CA THR A 44 -6.75 8.23 -0.95
C THR A 44 -5.30 7.78 -1.20
N ALA A 45 -4.53 7.65 -0.14
CA ALA A 45 -3.12 7.24 -0.27
C ALA A 45 -3.00 5.87 -0.92
N VAL A 46 -3.84 4.92 -0.50
CA VAL A 46 -3.80 3.56 -1.05
C VAL A 46 -4.27 3.56 -2.51
N GLU A 47 -5.31 4.32 -2.82
CA GLU A 47 -5.80 4.39 -4.20
C GLU A 47 -4.75 4.97 -5.13
N GLU A 48 -4.06 6.01 -4.70
CA GLU A 48 -2.97 6.58 -5.49
C GLU A 48 -1.84 5.57 -5.66
N LEU A 49 -1.52 4.83 -4.61
CA LEU A 49 -0.50 3.78 -4.70
C LEU A 49 -0.89 2.72 -5.71
N VAL A 50 -2.15 2.31 -5.73
CA VAL A 50 -2.63 1.31 -6.70
C VAL A 50 -2.43 1.82 -8.13
N VAL A 51 -2.77 3.09 -8.38
CA VAL A 51 -2.57 3.67 -9.71
C VAL A 51 -1.10 3.61 -10.09
N GLN A 52 -0.21 3.96 -9.19
CA GLN A 52 1.23 3.94 -9.47
C GLN A 52 1.76 2.52 -9.68
N LEU A 53 1.26 1.55 -8.90
CA LEU A 53 1.66 0.16 -9.08
C LEU A 53 1.28 -0.36 -10.46
N ARG A 54 0.09 -0.01 -10.94
CA ARG A 54 -0.37 -0.44 -12.25
C ARG A 54 0.42 0.21 -13.38
N ALA A 55 0.85 1.46 -13.18
CA ALA A 55 1.53 2.22 -14.21
C ALA A 55 3.05 2.06 -14.16
N ALA A 56 3.59 1.44 -13.12
CA ALA A 56 5.03 1.39 -12.92
C ALA A 56 5.72 0.57 -14.00
N ALA A 57 6.75 1.14 -14.58
CA ALA A 57 7.63 0.44 -15.50
C ALA A 57 8.77 -0.19 -14.70
N PRO A 58 9.45 -1.19 -15.29
CA PRO A 58 10.65 -1.73 -14.65
C PRO A 58 11.65 -0.61 -14.39
N GLY A 59 12.19 -0.59 -13.18
CA GLY A 59 13.17 0.41 -12.80
C GLY A 59 12.62 1.63 -12.09
N GLU A 60 11.31 1.72 -11.91
CA GLU A 60 10.69 2.85 -11.22
C GLU A 60 10.44 2.59 -9.74
N ARG A 61 11.18 1.65 -9.16
CA ARG A 61 10.96 1.27 -7.76
C ARG A 61 11.17 2.42 -6.79
N ALA A 62 12.10 3.32 -7.09
CA ALA A 62 12.37 4.44 -6.16
C ALA A 62 11.13 5.31 -5.98
N GLN A 63 10.40 5.59 -7.04
CA GLN A 63 9.16 6.36 -6.95
C GLN A 63 8.08 5.61 -6.20
N LEU A 64 8.00 4.30 -6.44
CA LEU A 64 7.04 3.46 -5.71
C LEU A 64 7.36 3.43 -4.23
N GLU A 65 8.65 3.41 -3.86
CA GLU A 65 9.02 3.40 -2.45
C GLU A 65 8.52 4.64 -1.74
N VAL A 66 8.60 5.80 -2.38
CA VAL A 66 8.07 7.03 -1.78
C VAL A 66 6.56 6.90 -1.55
N ALA A 67 5.83 6.42 -2.56
CA ALA A 67 4.39 6.26 -2.45
C ALA A 67 4.02 5.24 -1.38
N VAL A 68 4.75 4.13 -1.30
CA VAL A 68 4.49 3.10 -0.30
C VAL A 68 4.74 3.65 1.10
N ARG A 69 5.84 4.37 1.30
CA ARG A 69 6.14 4.95 2.61
C ARG A 69 5.07 5.95 3.03
N GLU A 70 4.63 6.78 2.10
CA GLU A 70 3.56 7.74 2.39
C GLU A 70 2.27 7.03 2.79
N ALA A 71 1.94 5.95 2.08
CA ALA A 71 0.76 5.18 2.42
C ALA A 71 0.88 4.56 3.80
N VAL A 72 2.04 4.00 4.13
CA VAL A 72 2.27 3.43 5.46
C VAL A 72 2.11 4.49 6.53
N GLU A 73 2.73 5.65 6.32
CA GLU A 73 2.65 6.73 7.32
C GLU A 73 1.21 7.19 7.52
N THR A 74 0.46 7.34 6.43
CA THR A 74 -0.93 7.75 6.53
C THR A 74 -1.76 6.71 7.26
N LEU A 75 -1.54 5.44 6.97
CA LEU A 75 -2.29 4.37 7.63
C LEU A 75 -1.94 4.27 9.11
N VAL A 76 -0.66 4.43 9.45
CA VAL A 76 -0.22 4.32 10.84
C VAL A 76 -0.69 5.52 11.66
N TYR A 77 -0.60 6.72 11.11
CA TYR A 77 -0.99 7.92 11.83
C TYR A 77 -2.47 8.23 11.76
N GLY A 78 -3.21 7.54 10.91
CA GLY A 78 -4.66 7.59 10.97
C GLY A 78 -5.32 8.83 10.36
N ASP A 79 -4.67 9.46 9.44
CA ASP A 79 -5.26 10.66 8.80
C ASP A 79 -6.20 10.33 7.67
#